data_a28218bfd2ad7dc5e0ff7030f6cb29bd
#
_entry.id   a28218bfd2ad7dc5e0ff7030f6cb29bd
#
_cell.length_a   1.000
_cell.length_b   1.000
_cell.length_c   1.000
_cell.angle_alpha   90.00
_cell.angle_beta   90.00
_cell.angle_gamma   90.00
#
_symmetry.space_group_name_H-M   'P 1'
#
loop_
_entity.id
_entity.type
_entity.pdbx_description
1 polymer ?
#
loop_
_entity_poly.entity_id
_entity_poly.type
_entity_poly.pdbx_seq_one_letter_code
_entity_poly.pdbx_strand_id
1 'polypeptide(L)'
;MLLTKGNPKILKGTKRGYITFILHLAPASVSGYNVCAMATDGCKLACLNTAGRGGIPNSKAVKVAARHGEVTVPNVIQAARIAKTVWFFQDRASFMAQLVKEIAAGIAYAERQGLIPVFRLNGTSDIRWEAVEVDGHANIME
;
A
#
# COMPACT_ATOMS: atom_id res chain seq x y z
N MET A 1 -6.29 -1.46 -8.52
CA MET A 1 -6.29 -0.28 -7.65
C MET A 1 -5.23 -0.44 -6.57
N LEU A 2 -4.30 0.51 -6.50
CA LEU A 2 -3.20 0.51 -5.55
C LEU A 2 -3.58 1.23 -4.25
N LEU A 3 -4.16 2.42 -4.37
CA LEU A 3 -4.50 3.30 -3.26
C LEU A 3 -5.87 2.98 -2.67
N THR A 4 -5.98 3.04 -1.35
CA THR A 4 -7.24 2.86 -0.62
C THR A 4 -7.67 4.17 0.04
N LYS A 5 -8.97 4.50 -0.01
CA LYS A 5 -9.57 5.73 0.53
C LYS A 5 -10.77 5.51 1.46
N GLY A 6 -10.94 4.37 2.06
CA GLY A 6 -12.21 4.03 2.71
C GLY A 6 -12.10 3.33 4.06
N ASN A 7 -11.24 3.77 4.97
CA ASN A 7 -11.26 3.23 6.32
C ASN A 7 -11.74 4.26 7.37
N PRO A 8 -12.23 3.84 8.56
CA PRO A 8 -12.76 4.75 9.58
C PRO A 8 -11.80 5.83 10.06
N LYS A 9 -10.47 5.58 9.98
CA LYS A 9 -9.45 6.58 10.34
C LYS A 9 -9.35 7.67 9.28
N ILE A 10 -9.45 7.32 8.01
CA ILE A 10 -9.47 8.27 6.89
C ILE A 10 -10.69 9.18 6.98
N LEU A 11 -11.86 8.63 7.29
CA LEU A 11 -13.11 9.39 7.42
C LEU A 11 -13.06 10.46 8.52
N LYS A 12 -12.22 10.30 9.54
CA LYS A 12 -11.99 11.37 10.53
C LYS A 12 -11.28 12.60 9.93
N GLY A 13 -10.40 12.40 8.97
CA GLY A 13 -9.72 13.48 8.25
C GLY A 13 -10.68 14.30 7.39
N THR A 14 -11.68 13.67 6.79
CA THR A 14 -12.68 14.33 5.94
C THR A 14 -13.44 15.44 6.68
N LYS A 15 -13.74 15.22 7.96
CA LYS A 15 -14.34 16.23 8.83
C LYS A 15 -13.43 17.43 9.11
N ARG A 16 -12.14 17.32 8.80
CA ARG A 16 -11.12 18.37 8.95
C ARG A 16 -10.64 18.94 7.62
N GLY A 17 -11.34 18.64 6.52
CA GLY A 17 -11.01 19.13 5.19
C GLY A 17 -9.97 18.30 4.44
N TYR A 18 -9.58 17.11 4.91
CA TYR A 18 -8.57 16.26 4.26
C TYR A 18 -9.16 14.94 3.80
N ILE A 19 -8.67 14.40 2.67
CA ILE A 19 -8.89 13.01 2.29
C ILE A 19 -7.57 12.29 2.11
N THR A 20 -7.41 11.15 2.77
CA THR A 20 -6.17 10.39 2.73
C THR A 20 -6.29 9.16 1.84
N PHE A 21 -5.33 9.00 0.95
CA PHE A 21 -5.14 7.82 0.10
C PHE A 21 -3.93 7.05 0.61
N ILE A 22 -4.08 5.75 0.85
CA ILE A 22 -3.02 4.94 1.46
C ILE A 22 -2.64 3.78 0.55
N LEU A 23 -1.35 3.63 0.27
CA LEU A 23 -0.77 2.44 -0.32
C LEU A 23 -0.38 1.46 0.79
N HIS A 24 -0.90 0.23 0.70
CA HIS A 24 -0.52 -0.86 1.60
C HIS A 24 0.20 -1.95 0.80
N LEU A 25 1.46 -2.20 1.14
CA LEU A 25 2.25 -3.34 0.67
C LEU A 25 2.36 -4.39 1.77
N ALA A 26 2.73 -5.62 1.41
CA ALA A 26 2.99 -6.66 2.39
C ALA A 26 4.28 -6.34 3.18
N PRO A 27 4.22 -6.22 4.51
CA PRO A 27 5.34 -5.76 5.32
C PRO A 27 6.48 -6.77 5.39
N ALA A 28 7.67 -6.29 5.70
CA ALA A 28 8.89 -7.07 5.85
C ALA A 28 9.05 -8.07 4.69
N SER A 29 9.17 -9.36 4.99
CA SER A 29 9.40 -10.43 4.01
C SER A 29 8.16 -11.30 3.71
N VAL A 30 6.96 -10.84 4.06
CA VAL A 30 5.71 -11.62 3.89
C VAL A 30 5.45 -12.02 2.44
N SER A 31 5.84 -11.19 1.47
CA SER A 31 5.75 -11.49 0.04
C SER A 31 6.98 -12.22 -0.52
N GLY A 32 7.99 -12.47 0.29
CA GLY A 32 9.33 -12.90 -0.14
C GLY A 32 10.25 -11.74 -0.55
N TYR A 33 9.75 -10.52 -0.64
CA TYR A 33 10.52 -9.29 -0.83
C TYR A 33 10.51 -8.46 0.45
N ASN A 34 11.63 -7.83 0.79
CA ASN A 34 11.69 -6.99 1.99
C ASN A 34 11.34 -5.53 1.65
N VAL A 35 10.23 -5.04 2.16
CA VAL A 35 9.78 -3.64 2.05
C VAL A 35 9.95 -2.85 3.36
N CYS A 36 10.58 -3.45 4.37
CA CYS A 36 10.80 -2.85 5.69
C CYS A 36 12.24 -3.12 6.13
N ALA A 37 13.20 -2.52 5.45
CA ALA A 37 14.63 -2.80 5.63
C ALA A 37 15.12 -2.59 7.07
N MET A 38 14.54 -1.64 7.80
CA MET A 38 14.91 -1.28 9.18
C MET A 38 13.98 -1.88 10.25
N ALA A 39 13.09 -2.83 9.87
CA ALA A 39 12.16 -3.42 10.82
C ALA A 39 12.87 -4.31 11.86
N THR A 40 12.71 -3.97 13.13
CA THR A 40 13.09 -4.82 14.26
C THR A 40 12.10 -5.99 14.40
N ASP A 41 12.45 -6.99 15.22
CA ASP A 41 11.54 -8.11 15.49
C ASP A 41 10.26 -7.64 16.22
N GLY A 42 10.36 -6.67 17.10
CA GLY A 42 9.20 -6.03 17.73
C GLY A 42 8.30 -5.32 16.71
N CYS A 43 8.88 -4.63 15.72
CA CYS A 43 8.13 -4.00 14.64
C CYS A 43 7.39 -5.04 13.77
N LYS A 44 8.02 -6.16 13.47
CA LYS A 44 7.40 -7.26 12.71
C LYS A 44 6.26 -7.91 13.49
N LEU A 45 6.45 -8.14 14.80
CA LEU A 45 5.46 -8.77 15.67
C LEU A 45 4.21 -7.89 15.86
N ALA A 46 4.40 -6.57 16.07
CA ALA A 46 3.32 -5.61 16.28
C ALA A 46 2.79 -4.98 14.98
N CYS A 47 3.09 -5.56 13.82
CA CYS A 47 2.80 -4.97 12.52
C CYS A 47 1.29 -4.78 12.27
N LEU A 48 0.93 -3.62 11.74
CA LEU A 48 -0.45 -3.28 11.36
C LEU A 48 -1.02 -4.15 10.21
N ASN A 49 -0.21 -5.02 9.61
CA ASN A 49 -0.66 -5.96 8.57
C ASN A 49 -1.78 -6.89 9.07
N THR A 50 -1.70 -7.25 10.34
CA THR A 50 -2.69 -8.12 11.02
C THR A 50 -3.66 -7.35 11.89
N ALA A 51 -3.68 -6.01 11.80
CA ALA A 51 -4.60 -5.17 12.56
C ALA A 51 -5.88 -4.87 11.77
N GLY A 52 -6.98 -4.64 12.48
CA GLY A 52 -8.28 -4.32 11.91
C GLY A 52 -8.74 -5.40 10.91
N ARG A 53 -9.26 -4.97 9.76
CA ARG A 53 -9.75 -5.90 8.71
C ARG A 53 -8.67 -6.81 8.14
N GLY A 54 -7.38 -6.41 8.19
CA GLY A 54 -6.27 -7.25 7.76
C GLY A 54 -6.02 -8.46 8.67
N GLY A 55 -6.49 -8.42 9.93
CA GLY A 55 -6.42 -9.52 10.88
C GLY A 55 -7.65 -10.42 10.92
N ILE A 56 -8.74 -10.07 10.21
CA ILE A 56 -9.98 -10.86 10.21
C ILE A 56 -9.90 -11.91 9.08
N PRO A 57 -9.91 -13.22 9.41
CA PRO A 57 -9.91 -14.26 8.39
C PRO A 57 -11.21 -14.23 7.55
N ASN A 58 -11.08 -14.54 6.27
CA ASN A 58 -12.24 -14.89 5.44
C ASN A 58 -12.74 -16.30 5.80
N SER A 59 -13.95 -16.64 5.37
CA SER A 59 -14.50 -18.00 5.49
C SER A 59 -13.62 -19.05 4.81
N LYS A 60 -12.90 -18.65 3.76
CA LYS A 60 -11.89 -19.49 3.08
C LYS A 60 -10.59 -18.71 2.97
N ALA A 61 -9.46 -19.38 3.22
CA ALA A 61 -8.14 -18.84 3.00
C ALA A 61 -7.93 -18.55 1.50
N VAL A 62 -7.08 -17.56 1.20
CA VAL A 62 -6.82 -17.07 -0.15
C VAL A 62 -5.41 -17.45 -0.56
N LYS A 63 -5.27 -17.99 -1.76
CA LYS A 63 -3.97 -18.27 -2.38
C LYS A 63 -3.52 -17.06 -3.21
N VAL A 64 -2.24 -16.74 -3.13
CA VAL A 64 -1.64 -15.63 -3.87
C VAL A 64 -0.20 -15.95 -4.26
N ALA A 65 0.19 -15.56 -5.47
CA ALA A 65 1.57 -15.68 -5.93
C ALA A 65 2.48 -14.74 -5.12
N ALA A 66 3.56 -15.28 -4.58
CA ALA A 66 4.63 -14.58 -3.90
C ALA A 66 5.96 -14.80 -4.63
N ARG A 67 7.05 -14.21 -4.14
CA ARG A 67 8.38 -14.31 -4.79
C ARG A 67 8.85 -15.76 -5.02
N HIS A 68 8.63 -16.62 -4.06
CA HIS A 68 9.15 -18.00 -4.04
C HIS A 68 8.07 -19.07 -4.25
N GLY A 69 6.95 -18.71 -4.88
CA GLY A 69 5.83 -19.60 -5.12
C GLY A 69 4.51 -19.09 -4.54
N GLU A 70 3.50 -19.95 -4.55
CA GLU A 70 2.18 -19.62 -4.02
C GLU A 70 2.17 -19.71 -2.49
N VAL A 71 1.57 -18.72 -1.84
CA VAL A 71 1.34 -18.70 -0.38
C VAL A 71 -0.14 -18.60 -0.09
N THR A 72 -0.56 -19.17 1.04
CA THR A 72 -1.94 -19.11 1.52
C THR A 72 -2.03 -18.12 2.68
N VAL A 73 -2.95 -17.16 2.57
CA VAL A 73 -3.18 -16.11 3.57
C VAL A 73 -4.63 -16.08 4.04
N PRO A 74 -4.91 -15.55 5.24
CA PRO A 74 -6.23 -15.65 5.85
C PRO A 74 -7.31 -14.82 5.15
N ASN A 75 -6.96 -13.81 4.36
CA ASN A 75 -7.96 -12.94 3.74
C ASN A 75 -7.47 -12.24 2.47
N VAL A 76 -8.41 -11.70 1.70
CA VAL A 76 -8.16 -10.97 0.44
C VAL A 76 -7.34 -9.69 0.62
N ILE A 77 -7.35 -9.07 1.81
CA ILE A 77 -6.59 -7.84 2.08
C ILE A 77 -5.10 -8.15 2.11
N GLN A 78 -4.71 -9.23 2.82
CA GLN A 78 -3.31 -9.67 2.86
C GLN A 78 -2.87 -10.18 1.48
N ALA A 79 -3.71 -10.92 0.77
CA ALA A 79 -3.43 -11.36 -0.60
C ALA A 79 -3.17 -10.16 -1.53
N ALA A 80 -4.02 -9.13 -1.48
CA ALA A 80 -3.84 -7.92 -2.29
C ALA A 80 -2.55 -7.17 -1.96
N ARG A 81 -2.14 -7.12 -0.69
CA ARG A 81 -0.86 -6.51 -0.29
C ARG A 81 0.33 -7.27 -0.86
N ILE A 82 0.30 -8.61 -0.81
CA ILE A 82 1.34 -9.47 -1.40
C ILE A 82 1.41 -9.25 -2.91
N ALA A 83 0.29 -9.32 -3.61
CA ALA A 83 0.24 -9.12 -5.07
C ALA A 83 0.81 -7.74 -5.49
N LYS A 84 0.47 -6.67 -4.78
CA LYS A 84 1.03 -5.34 -5.03
C LYS A 84 2.54 -5.29 -4.79
N THR A 85 3.03 -5.95 -3.74
CA THR A 85 4.46 -6.00 -3.44
C THR A 85 5.21 -6.77 -4.51
N VAL A 86 4.70 -7.91 -4.94
CA VAL A 86 5.27 -8.70 -6.04
C VAL A 86 5.32 -7.84 -7.31
N TRP A 87 4.24 -7.17 -7.66
CA TRP A 87 4.19 -6.27 -8.81
C TRP A 87 5.23 -5.15 -8.72
N PHE A 88 5.36 -4.48 -7.59
CA PHE A 88 6.36 -3.41 -7.38
C PHE A 88 7.79 -3.88 -7.63
N PHE A 89 8.13 -5.12 -7.30
CA PHE A 89 9.48 -5.64 -7.50
C PHE A 89 9.71 -6.27 -8.89
N GLN A 90 8.68 -6.88 -9.48
CA GLN A 90 8.81 -7.59 -10.75
C GLN A 90 8.61 -6.69 -11.96
N ASP A 91 7.73 -5.70 -11.86
CA ASP A 91 7.43 -4.75 -12.94
C ASP A 91 7.23 -3.35 -12.35
N ARG A 92 8.34 -2.75 -11.95
CA ARG A 92 8.34 -1.44 -11.30
C ARG A 92 7.80 -0.35 -12.19
N ALA A 93 8.15 -0.34 -13.46
CA ALA A 93 7.71 0.69 -14.42
C ALA A 93 6.17 0.73 -14.52
N SER A 94 5.55 -0.41 -14.73
CA SER A 94 4.09 -0.52 -14.80
C SER A 94 3.42 -0.18 -13.45
N PHE A 95 4.02 -0.60 -12.33
CA PHE A 95 3.51 -0.26 -11.00
C PHE A 95 3.55 1.26 -10.76
N MET A 96 4.67 1.93 -11.08
CA MET A 96 4.82 3.37 -10.89
C MET A 96 3.90 4.16 -11.82
N ALA A 97 3.76 3.78 -13.08
CA ALA A 97 2.80 4.40 -14.00
C ALA A 97 1.35 4.32 -13.47
N GLN A 98 0.96 3.17 -12.92
CA GLN A 98 -0.35 3.01 -12.29
C GLN A 98 -0.48 3.84 -11.01
N LEU A 99 0.57 3.94 -10.20
CA LEU A 99 0.57 4.75 -8.97
C LEU A 99 0.39 6.24 -9.29
N VAL A 100 1.14 6.78 -10.25
CA VAL A 100 1.00 8.17 -10.72
C VAL A 100 -0.41 8.44 -11.23
N LYS A 101 -0.96 7.54 -12.04
CA LYS A 101 -2.35 7.64 -12.53
C LYS A 101 -3.35 7.68 -11.38
N GLU A 102 -3.19 6.86 -10.35
CA GLU A 102 -4.08 6.84 -9.19
C GLU A 102 -3.92 8.07 -8.29
N ILE A 103 -2.70 8.63 -8.17
CA ILE A 103 -2.45 9.89 -7.49
C ILE A 103 -3.18 11.03 -8.21
N ALA A 104 -3.02 11.17 -9.52
CA ALA A 104 -3.70 12.19 -10.31
C ALA A 104 -5.24 12.09 -10.18
N ALA A 105 -5.78 10.87 -10.25
CA ALA A 105 -7.20 10.63 -10.04
C ALA A 105 -7.65 10.96 -8.60
N GLY A 106 -6.79 10.73 -7.62
CA GLY A 106 -7.02 11.08 -6.22
C GLY A 106 -7.08 12.59 -5.99
N ILE A 107 -6.19 13.35 -6.61
CA ILE A 107 -6.17 14.81 -6.59
C ILE A 107 -7.48 15.35 -7.20
N ALA A 108 -7.81 14.95 -8.41
CA ALA A 108 -9.04 15.37 -9.08
C ALA A 108 -10.31 14.98 -8.30
N TYR A 109 -10.30 13.84 -7.62
CA TYR A 109 -11.40 13.45 -6.74
C TYR A 109 -11.51 14.38 -5.52
N ALA A 110 -10.40 14.69 -4.84
CA ALA A 110 -10.37 15.56 -3.68
C ALA A 110 -10.84 16.98 -4.02
N GLU A 111 -10.40 17.54 -5.15
CA GLU A 111 -10.81 18.83 -5.65
C GLU A 111 -12.33 18.92 -5.84
N ARG A 112 -12.93 17.91 -6.48
CA ARG A 112 -14.40 17.84 -6.66
C ARG A 112 -15.18 17.76 -5.35
N GLN A 113 -14.54 17.31 -4.27
CA GLN A 113 -15.14 17.24 -2.94
C GLN A 113 -14.81 18.48 -2.05
N GLY A 114 -14.02 19.43 -2.56
CA GLY A 114 -13.52 20.55 -1.76
C GLY A 114 -12.59 20.13 -0.62
N LEU A 115 -11.82 19.02 -0.81
CA LEU A 115 -10.94 18.45 0.19
C LEU A 115 -9.48 18.55 -0.24
N ILE A 116 -8.58 18.57 0.73
CA ILE A 116 -7.13 18.53 0.50
C ILE A 116 -6.70 17.06 0.40
N PRO A 117 -6.11 16.61 -0.74
CA PRO A 117 -5.62 15.24 -0.88
C PRO A 117 -4.33 15.03 -0.07
N VAL A 118 -4.25 13.91 0.63
CA VAL A 118 -3.06 13.47 1.35
C VAL A 118 -2.73 12.06 0.91
N PHE A 119 -1.48 11.81 0.49
CA PHE A 119 -1.03 10.49 0.06
C PHE A 119 -0.06 9.91 1.08
N ARG A 120 -0.36 8.70 1.57
CA ARG A 120 0.52 7.94 2.45
C ARG A 120 0.97 6.67 1.72
N LEU A 121 2.19 6.68 1.19
CA LEU A 121 2.71 5.56 0.41
C LEU A 121 3.27 4.43 1.29
N ASN A 122 3.63 4.70 2.53
CA ASN A 122 4.05 3.72 3.52
C ASN A 122 2.92 3.42 4.53
N GLY A 123 1.89 2.70 4.09
CA GLY A 123 0.79 2.26 4.96
C GLY A 123 1.18 1.08 5.86
N THR A 124 1.89 0.11 5.31
CA THR A 124 2.42 -1.10 5.97
C THR A 124 3.80 -1.49 5.43
N SER A 125 4.56 -0.52 4.94
CA SER A 125 5.91 -0.66 4.40
C SER A 125 6.79 0.50 4.87
N ASP A 126 8.09 0.41 4.59
CA ASP A 126 9.07 1.44 4.88
C ASP A 126 10.02 1.58 3.67
N ILE A 127 9.42 1.88 2.51
CA ILE A 127 10.14 2.12 1.26
C ILE A 127 10.59 3.58 1.25
N ARG A 128 11.83 3.79 0.83
CA ARG A 128 12.39 5.13 0.58
C ARG A 128 11.88 5.64 -0.76
N TRP A 129 10.68 6.18 -0.79
CA TRP A 129 10.03 6.68 -2.00
C TRP A 129 10.79 7.83 -2.66
N GLU A 130 11.55 8.59 -1.88
CA GLU A 130 12.47 9.63 -2.35
C GLU A 130 13.64 9.09 -3.20
N ALA A 131 13.87 7.78 -3.17
CA ALA A 131 14.88 7.09 -3.97
C ALA A 131 14.27 6.22 -5.08
N VAL A 132 12.98 6.35 -5.37
CA VAL A 132 12.30 5.60 -6.42
C VAL A 132 12.04 6.51 -7.62
N GLU A 133 12.79 6.29 -8.69
CA GLU A 133 12.65 7.05 -9.95
C GLU A 133 11.29 6.83 -10.62
N VAL A 134 10.79 7.88 -11.28
CA VAL A 134 9.53 7.88 -12.03
C VAL A 134 9.68 8.72 -13.29
N ASP A 135 9.55 8.13 -14.46
CA ASP A 135 9.41 8.78 -15.79
C ASP A 135 10.08 10.14 -15.96
N GLY A 136 11.43 10.19 -15.81
CA GLY A 136 12.22 11.42 -15.98
C GLY A 136 12.29 12.33 -14.76
N HIS A 137 11.65 11.97 -13.65
CA HIS A 137 11.78 12.63 -12.35
C HIS A 137 12.65 11.79 -11.41
N ALA A 138 13.43 12.46 -10.55
CA ALA A 138 14.31 11.77 -9.60
C ALA A 138 13.53 10.90 -8.60
N ASN A 139 12.27 11.28 -8.32
CA ASN A 139 11.39 10.50 -7.46
C ASN A 139 9.92 10.93 -7.59
N ILE A 140 9.02 10.18 -6.94
CA ILE A 140 7.57 10.42 -6.98
C ILE A 140 7.12 11.67 -6.19
N MET A 141 8.01 12.32 -5.46
CA MET A 141 7.71 13.51 -4.64
C MET A 141 7.87 14.82 -5.45
N GLU A 142 8.50 14.76 -6.62
CA GLU A 142 8.61 15.86 -7.58
C GLU A 142 7.36 16.00 -8.45
#